data_25e339c4ba3a234414382641a1bca850
#
_entry.id   25e339c4ba3a234414382641a1bca850
#
_cell.length_a   1.000
_cell.length_b   1.000
_cell.length_c   1.000
_cell.angle_alpha   90.00
_cell.angle_beta   90.00
_cell.angle_gamma   90.00
#
_symmetry.space_group_name_H-M   'P 1'
#
loop_
_entity.id
_entity.type
_entity.pdbx_description
1 polymer ?
#
loop_
_entity_poly.entity_id
_entity_poly.type
_entity_poly.pdbx_seq_one_letter_code
_entity_poly.pdbx_strand_id
1 'polypeptide(L)'
;MIQESLEEMNTMLRKSQKRLQHWVVESHDTKQLITSLGTVTFEKNLFTNKETGESEYLLDRIIGLEKHERITEDAQVRMLKEAVQTSYRRGGEETNLTTDVKKQTVKNKIHALEFPKNNEKPEKKKAIEYLYIEADEDHASLQFREKKGDLVENENHQKNNCLITKLVYIHEGIEKEAPKSK
;
A
#
# COMPACT_ATOMS: atom_id res chain seq x y z
N MET A 1 26.70 -1.85 2.09
CA MET A 1 26.29 -2.48 0.80
C MET A 1 25.17 -1.73 0.09
N ILE A 2 23.88 -1.72 0.54
CA ILE A 2 22.80 -1.00 -0.20
C ILE A 2 23.10 0.50 -0.28
N GLN A 3 23.44 1.14 0.82
CA GLN A 3 23.79 2.56 0.87
C GLN A 3 24.93 2.90 -0.10
N GLU A 4 26.03 2.19 -0.02
CA GLU A 4 27.22 2.38 -0.87
C GLU A 4 26.86 2.24 -2.36
N SER A 5 26.05 1.23 -2.71
CA SER A 5 25.58 1.05 -4.09
C SER A 5 24.75 2.23 -4.59
N LEU A 6 23.87 2.79 -3.75
CA LEU A 6 23.06 3.96 -4.11
C LEU A 6 23.91 5.23 -4.27
N GLU A 7 24.89 5.42 -3.39
CA GLU A 7 25.83 6.55 -3.46
C GLU A 7 26.76 6.44 -4.68
N GLU A 8 27.18 5.21 -5.02
CA GLU A 8 27.95 4.95 -6.23
C GLU A 8 27.12 5.22 -7.50
N MET A 9 25.88 4.74 -7.55
CA MET A 9 24.95 5.05 -8.66
C MET A 9 24.74 6.56 -8.80
N ASN A 10 24.53 7.28 -7.70
CA ASN A 10 24.40 8.74 -7.70
C ASN A 10 25.65 9.42 -8.27
N THR A 11 26.83 8.94 -7.89
CA THR A 11 28.12 9.44 -8.39
C THR A 11 28.30 9.15 -9.88
N MET A 12 27.95 7.95 -10.35
CA MET A 12 27.99 7.60 -11.77
C MET A 12 27.02 8.47 -12.58
N LEU A 13 25.80 8.70 -12.10
CA LEU A 13 24.85 9.60 -12.72
C LEU A 13 25.42 11.01 -12.85
N ARG A 14 25.99 11.54 -11.76
CA ARG A 14 26.59 12.88 -11.74
C ARG A 14 27.69 13.03 -12.78
N LYS A 15 28.48 11.99 -13.05
CA LYS A 15 29.58 11.99 -14.00
C LYS A 15 29.18 11.59 -15.43
N SER A 16 27.96 11.10 -15.64
CA SER A 16 27.49 10.60 -16.93
C SER A 16 27.47 11.69 -18.00
N GLN A 17 28.02 11.40 -19.18
CA GLN A 17 28.02 12.33 -20.32
C GLN A 17 26.60 12.69 -20.79
N LYS A 18 25.67 11.71 -20.83
CA LYS A 18 24.26 11.95 -21.17
C LYS A 18 23.62 12.94 -20.22
N ARG A 19 23.89 12.80 -18.92
CA ARG A 19 23.37 13.76 -17.93
C ARG A 19 23.99 15.14 -18.16
N LEU A 20 25.31 15.24 -18.39
CA LEU A 20 25.98 16.53 -18.63
C LEU A 20 25.42 17.29 -19.83
N GLN A 21 24.93 16.60 -20.85
CA GLN A 21 24.32 17.23 -22.02
C GLN A 21 22.97 17.89 -21.70
N HIS A 22 22.09 17.19 -20.97
CA HIS A 22 20.69 17.58 -20.80
C HIS A 22 20.33 18.11 -19.41
N TRP A 23 21.15 17.86 -18.39
CA TRP A 23 20.80 18.14 -17.01
C TRP A 23 21.90 18.91 -16.27
N VAL A 24 21.49 19.83 -15.36
CA VAL A 24 22.37 20.52 -14.43
C VAL A 24 22.06 20.05 -13.00
N VAL A 25 23.06 19.94 -12.14
CA VAL A 25 22.87 19.69 -10.71
C VAL A 25 22.34 20.97 -10.06
N GLU A 26 21.19 20.89 -9.42
CA GLU A 26 20.54 22.00 -8.73
C GLU A 26 20.85 21.98 -7.23
N SER A 27 20.65 20.83 -6.58
CA SER A 27 20.91 20.66 -5.14
C SER A 27 21.37 19.25 -4.79
N HIS A 28 21.82 19.12 -3.55
CA HIS A 28 22.18 17.84 -2.91
C HIS A 28 21.25 17.64 -1.72
N ASP A 29 20.56 16.49 -1.71
CA ASP A 29 19.63 16.15 -0.66
C ASP A 29 19.93 14.79 -0.06
N THR A 30 19.58 14.62 1.22
CA THR A 30 19.67 13.34 1.92
C THR A 30 18.31 12.68 1.95
N LYS A 31 18.22 11.41 1.51
CA LYS A 31 17.01 10.60 1.59
C LYS A 31 17.19 9.47 2.58
N GLN A 32 16.16 9.26 3.41
CA GLN A 32 16.02 8.09 4.25
C GLN A 32 14.97 7.15 3.66
N LEU A 33 15.34 5.88 3.46
CA LEU A 33 14.50 4.85 2.90
C LEU A 33 14.36 3.68 3.88
N ILE A 34 13.13 3.32 4.19
CA ILE A 34 12.80 2.19 5.07
C ILE A 34 12.67 0.95 4.18
N THR A 35 13.58 0.00 4.35
CA THR A 35 13.56 -1.30 3.69
C THR A 35 13.19 -2.40 4.69
N SER A 36 12.86 -3.60 4.23
CA SER A 36 12.58 -4.75 5.11
C SER A 36 13.78 -5.15 5.99
N LEU A 37 14.99 -4.83 5.56
CA LEU A 37 16.23 -5.16 6.28
C LEU A 37 16.70 -4.07 7.25
N GLY A 38 16.14 -2.88 7.16
CA GLY A 38 16.50 -1.74 7.98
C GLY A 38 16.37 -0.42 7.25
N THR A 39 16.75 0.66 7.89
CA THR A 39 16.71 2.00 7.34
C THR A 39 18.03 2.36 6.67
N VAL A 40 17.96 2.81 5.42
CA VAL A 40 19.11 3.23 4.61
C VAL A 40 19.02 4.75 4.42
N THR A 41 20.12 5.46 4.71
CA THR A 41 20.23 6.91 4.49
C THR A 41 21.32 7.13 3.43
N PHE A 42 21.01 7.87 2.37
CA PHE A 42 21.94 8.13 1.28
C PHE A 42 21.72 9.52 0.69
N GLU A 43 22.77 10.04 0.04
CA GLU A 43 22.74 11.30 -0.68
C GLU A 43 22.26 11.13 -2.11
N LYS A 44 21.47 12.07 -2.59
CA LYS A 44 21.01 12.12 -3.98
C LYS A 44 21.04 13.55 -4.50
N ASN A 45 21.11 13.68 -5.83
CA ASN A 45 21.14 14.96 -6.49
C ASN A 45 19.80 15.27 -7.15
N LEU A 46 19.32 16.48 -6.97
CA LEU A 46 18.27 17.07 -7.78
C LEU A 46 18.91 17.61 -9.06
N PHE A 47 18.31 17.27 -10.19
CA PHE A 47 18.77 17.71 -11.50
C PHE A 47 17.69 18.52 -12.18
N THR A 48 18.07 19.61 -12.81
CA THR A 48 17.19 20.44 -13.65
C THR A 48 17.50 20.23 -15.12
N ASN A 49 16.48 19.93 -15.90
CA ASN A 49 16.60 19.76 -17.33
C ASN A 49 16.88 21.13 -18.00
N LYS A 50 17.90 21.19 -18.84
CA LYS A 50 18.33 22.42 -19.53
C LYS A 50 17.32 22.95 -20.56
N GLU A 51 16.50 22.07 -21.12
CA GLU A 51 15.56 22.39 -22.18
C GLU A 51 14.17 22.72 -21.61
N THR A 52 13.67 21.89 -20.68
CA THR A 52 12.32 22.05 -20.12
C THR A 52 12.29 22.87 -18.84
N GLY A 53 13.42 23.01 -18.13
CA GLY A 53 13.48 23.65 -16.81
C GLY A 53 12.87 22.83 -15.68
N GLU A 54 12.43 21.60 -15.94
CA GLU A 54 11.84 20.71 -14.93
C GLU A 54 12.94 20.08 -14.06
N SER A 55 12.65 19.99 -12.76
CA SER A 55 13.59 19.41 -11.77
C SER A 55 13.15 18.02 -11.34
N GLU A 56 14.10 17.07 -11.34
CA GLU A 56 13.83 15.65 -11.04
C GLU A 56 15.02 15.00 -10.32
N TYR A 57 14.72 14.04 -9.45
CA TYR A 57 15.72 13.12 -8.89
C TYR A 57 15.93 11.92 -9.82
N LEU A 58 16.91 11.99 -10.70
CA LEU A 58 17.19 10.91 -11.67
C LEU A 58 17.47 9.57 -11.00
N LEU A 59 18.06 9.56 -9.80
CA LEU A 59 18.30 8.34 -9.04
C LEU A 59 16.96 7.70 -8.61
N ASP A 60 16.01 8.48 -8.07
CA ASP A 60 14.69 7.97 -7.66
C ASP A 60 13.97 7.32 -8.86
N ARG A 61 14.05 7.93 -10.04
CA ARG A 61 13.48 7.38 -11.28
C ARG A 61 14.10 6.04 -11.69
N ILE A 62 15.43 5.90 -11.56
CA ILE A 62 16.14 4.67 -11.94
C ILE A 62 15.79 3.51 -10.99
N ILE A 63 15.69 3.78 -9.70
CA ILE A 63 15.36 2.77 -8.70
C ILE A 63 13.85 2.56 -8.52
N GLY A 64 13.02 3.25 -9.31
CA GLY A 64 11.58 3.08 -9.29
C GLY A 64 10.88 3.65 -8.05
N LEU A 65 11.47 4.65 -7.40
CA LEU A 65 10.85 5.30 -6.24
C LEU A 65 9.95 6.46 -6.68
N GLU A 66 8.74 6.46 -6.18
CA GLU A 66 7.82 7.56 -6.36
C GLU A 66 8.22 8.80 -5.55
N LYS A 67 7.67 9.95 -5.99
CA LYS A 67 7.88 11.22 -5.30
C LYS A 67 7.39 11.12 -3.85
N HIS A 68 8.27 11.47 -2.91
CA HIS A 68 8.03 11.40 -1.46
C HIS A 68 7.88 9.99 -0.86
N GLU A 69 8.09 8.94 -1.62
CA GLU A 69 8.08 7.59 -1.10
C GLU A 69 9.29 7.35 -0.16
N ARG A 70 9.01 6.75 1.01
CA ARG A 70 10.01 6.49 2.06
C ARG A 70 10.08 5.03 2.48
N ILE A 71 9.17 4.19 1.98
CA ILE A 71 9.06 2.80 2.37
C ILE A 71 9.12 1.97 1.09
N THR A 72 10.07 1.06 0.99
CA THR A 72 10.20 0.17 -0.17
C THR A 72 9.04 -0.81 -0.28
N GLU A 73 8.76 -1.32 -1.47
CA GLU A 73 7.66 -2.26 -1.71
C GLU A 73 7.73 -3.50 -0.83
N ASP A 74 8.93 -4.08 -0.65
CA ASP A 74 9.15 -5.24 0.21
C ASP A 74 8.79 -4.95 1.68
N ALA A 75 9.19 -3.78 2.19
CA ALA A 75 8.82 -3.32 3.53
C ALA A 75 7.32 -3.04 3.64
N GLN A 76 6.69 -2.49 2.60
CA GLN A 76 5.23 -2.29 2.55
C GLN A 76 4.48 -3.62 2.59
N VAL A 77 4.91 -4.61 1.80
CA VAL A 77 4.28 -5.95 1.80
C VAL A 77 4.36 -6.58 3.19
N ARG A 78 5.52 -6.52 3.86
CA ARG A 78 5.69 -7.04 5.22
C ARG A 78 4.77 -6.32 6.21
N MET A 79 4.75 -4.99 6.17
CA MET A 79 3.89 -4.14 6.98
C MET A 79 2.40 -4.48 6.81
N LEU A 80 1.95 -4.60 5.57
CA LEU A 80 0.55 -4.86 5.26
C LEU A 80 0.13 -6.26 5.67
N LYS A 81 0.96 -7.28 5.42
CA LYS A 81 0.71 -8.66 5.87
C LYS A 81 0.47 -8.73 7.37
N GLU A 82 1.35 -8.12 8.15
CA GLU A 82 1.23 -8.13 9.60
C GLU A 82 0.02 -7.32 10.08
N ALA A 83 -0.21 -6.15 9.49
CA ALA A 83 -1.32 -5.28 9.87
C ALA A 83 -2.70 -5.91 9.65
N VAL A 84 -2.86 -6.74 8.62
CA VAL A 84 -4.12 -7.45 8.32
C VAL A 84 -4.37 -8.56 9.33
N GLN A 85 -3.32 -9.23 9.78
CA GLN A 85 -3.43 -10.35 10.72
C GLN A 85 -3.57 -9.91 12.18
N THR A 86 -3.06 -8.73 12.54
CA THR A 86 -2.98 -8.28 13.93
C THR A 86 -3.57 -6.88 14.14
N SER A 87 -2.78 -5.83 13.89
CA SER A 87 -3.19 -4.45 14.05
C SER A 87 -2.28 -3.49 13.28
N TYR A 88 -2.75 -2.27 13.01
CA TYR A 88 -1.93 -1.22 12.38
C TYR A 88 -0.66 -0.88 13.16
N ARG A 89 -0.70 -1.00 14.49
CA ARG A 89 0.47 -0.77 15.33
C ARG A 89 1.51 -1.86 15.11
N ARG A 90 1.12 -3.13 15.21
CA ARG A 90 2.03 -4.27 14.98
C ARG A 90 2.58 -4.27 13.55
N GLY A 91 1.75 -3.99 12.56
CA GLY A 91 2.21 -3.83 11.18
C GLY A 91 3.30 -2.77 11.04
N GLY A 92 3.21 -1.66 11.78
CA GLY A 92 4.25 -0.64 11.82
C GLY A 92 5.53 -1.09 12.51
N GLU A 93 5.43 -1.78 13.64
CA GLU A 93 6.55 -2.33 14.42
C GLU A 93 7.31 -3.41 13.62
N GLU A 94 6.61 -4.22 12.86
CA GLU A 94 7.20 -5.32 12.07
C GLU A 94 7.65 -4.91 10.65
N THR A 95 7.55 -3.63 10.28
CA THR A 95 7.93 -3.16 8.94
C THR A 95 9.40 -3.43 8.64
N ASN A 96 10.27 -3.14 9.61
CA ASN A 96 11.69 -3.46 9.53
C ASN A 96 12.30 -3.72 10.93
N LEU A 97 13.60 -4.05 10.95
CA LEU A 97 14.31 -4.43 12.17
C LEU A 97 14.79 -3.24 13.03
N THR A 98 14.75 -2.01 12.51
CA THR A 98 15.44 -0.87 13.14
C THR A 98 14.55 0.34 13.41
N THR A 99 13.41 0.46 12.74
CA THR A 99 12.60 1.69 12.82
C THR A 99 11.12 1.36 12.71
N ASP A 100 10.34 1.81 13.67
CA ASP A 100 8.89 1.65 13.67
C ASP A 100 8.22 2.65 12.70
N VAL A 101 7.27 2.16 11.93
CA VAL A 101 6.38 2.99 11.13
C VAL A 101 5.14 3.33 11.94
N LYS A 102 4.76 4.61 11.94
CA LYS A 102 3.60 5.08 12.70
C LYS A 102 2.31 4.38 12.21
N LYS A 103 1.47 3.93 13.16
CA LYS A 103 0.16 3.31 12.86
C LYS A 103 -0.70 4.09 11.86
N GLN A 104 -0.61 5.42 11.85
CA GLN A 104 -1.34 6.26 10.89
C GLN A 104 -0.84 6.08 9.45
N THR A 105 0.46 5.89 9.25
CA THR A 105 1.04 5.59 7.93
C THR A 105 0.56 4.23 7.44
N VAL A 106 0.56 3.21 8.32
CA VAL A 106 0.04 1.87 7.99
C VAL A 106 -1.43 1.96 7.58
N LYS A 107 -2.25 2.63 8.38
CA LYS A 107 -3.67 2.86 8.06
C LYS A 107 -3.84 3.52 6.69
N ASN A 108 -3.10 4.61 6.42
CA ASN A 108 -3.22 5.34 5.16
C ASN A 108 -2.83 4.46 3.96
N LYS A 109 -1.78 3.64 4.09
CA LYS A 109 -1.36 2.70 3.03
C LYS A 109 -2.42 1.63 2.77
N ILE A 110 -3.03 1.05 3.81
CA ILE A 110 -4.12 0.07 3.66
C ILE A 110 -5.35 0.70 2.99
N HIS A 111 -5.73 1.90 3.41
CA HIS A 111 -6.89 2.59 2.83
C HIS A 111 -6.66 3.10 1.40
N ALA A 112 -5.41 3.20 0.96
CA ALA A 112 -5.05 3.57 -0.41
C ALA A 112 -4.95 2.36 -1.35
N LEU A 113 -5.10 1.12 -0.86
CA LEU A 113 -5.09 -0.06 -1.70
C LEU A 113 -6.31 -0.10 -2.61
N GLU A 114 -6.06 -0.19 -3.89
CA GLU A 114 -7.08 -0.46 -4.87
C GLU A 114 -7.17 -1.97 -5.13
N PHE A 115 -8.34 -2.53 -4.90
CA PHE A 115 -8.58 -3.95 -5.18
C PHE A 115 -9.14 -4.09 -6.59
N PRO A 116 -8.62 -5.04 -7.39
CA PRO A 116 -9.17 -5.30 -8.72
C PRO A 116 -10.65 -5.67 -8.59
N LYS A 117 -11.51 -4.94 -9.28
CA LYS A 117 -12.90 -5.31 -9.40
C LYS A 117 -12.98 -6.51 -10.33
N ASN A 118 -13.27 -7.68 -9.77
CA ASN A 118 -13.50 -8.87 -10.57
C ASN A 118 -14.87 -8.74 -11.29
N ASN A 119 -14.84 -8.13 -12.46
CA ASN A 119 -16.03 -7.96 -13.32
C ASN A 119 -16.10 -9.05 -14.41
N GLU A 120 -15.30 -10.09 -14.31
CA GLU A 120 -15.33 -11.19 -15.28
C GLU A 120 -16.68 -11.90 -15.20
N LYS A 121 -17.50 -11.62 -16.17
CA LYS A 121 -18.72 -12.40 -16.38
C LYS A 121 -18.30 -13.75 -16.98
N PRO A 122 -18.75 -14.89 -16.42
CA PRO A 122 -18.43 -16.19 -16.99
C PRO A 122 -18.92 -16.23 -18.44
N GLU A 123 -18.05 -16.60 -19.36
CA GLU A 123 -18.36 -16.70 -20.79
C GLU A 123 -19.48 -17.70 -21.08
N LYS A 124 -19.62 -18.71 -20.24
CA LYS A 124 -20.66 -19.76 -20.35
C LYS A 124 -21.43 -19.90 -19.04
N LYS A 125 -22.74 -19.88 -19.15
CA LYS A 125 -23.62 -20.23 -18.03
C LYS A 125 -23.56 -21.73 -17.81
N LYS A 126 -23.33 -22.16 -16.56
CA LYS A 126 -23.39 -23.54 -16.15
C LYS A 126 -24.84 -23.91 -15.79
N ALA A 127 -25.34 -25.02 -16.31
CA ALA A 127 -26.62 -25.56 -15.85
C ALA A 127 -26.39 -26.22 -14.49
N ILE A 128 -27.14 -25.84 -13.50
CA ILE A 128 -27.09 -26.39 -12.14
C ILE A 128 -28.50 -26.78 -11.71
N GLU A 129 -28.60 -27.83 -10.90
CA GLU A 129 -29.89 -28.34 -10.41
C GLU A 129 -30.39 -27.48 -9.24
N TYR A 130 -29.50 -27.12 -8.31
CA TYR A 130 -29.81 -26.29 -7.15
C TYR A 130 -28.81 -25.17 -7.01
N LEU A 131 -29.31 -23.98 -6.66
CA LEU A 131 -28.50 -22.81 -6.34
C LEU A 131 -28.75 -22.44 -4.87
N TYR A 132 -27.71 -22.49 -4.06
CA TYR A 132 -27.77 -22.05 -2.68
C TYR A 132 -27.34 -20.60 -2.58
N ILE A 133 -28.12 -19.81 -1.86
CA ILE A 133 -27.84 -18.39 -1.60
C ILE A 133 -27.84 -18.22 -0.09
N GLU A 134 -26.70 -17.91 0.48
CA GLU A 134 -26.52 -17.60 1.88
C GLU A 134 -26.26 -16.11 2.02
N ALA A 135 -26.93 -15.45 2.94
CA ALA A 135 -26.74 -14.03 3.22
C ALA A 135 -26.56 -13.82 4.71
N ASP A 136 -25.57 -13.03 5.07
CA ASP A 136 -25.25 -12.70 6.46
C ASP A 136 -24.98 -11.19 6.61
N GLU A 137 -25.25 -10.66 7.79
CA GLU A 137 -24.99 -9.26 8.13
C GLU A 137 -24.08 -9.22 9.35
N ASP A 138 -22.95 -8.51 9.20
CA ASP A 138 -22.03 -8.25 10.29
C ASP A 138 -22.10 -6.77 10.72
N HIS A 139 -22.18 -6.54 12.01
CA HIS A 139 -22.34 -5.23 12.62
C HIS A 139 -21.03 -4.76 13.25
N ALA A 140 -20.25 -3.97 12.53
CA ALA A 140 -19.03 -3.37 13.03
C ALA A 140 -19.29 -2.02 13.70
N SER A 141 -18.88 -1.89 14.97
CA SER A 141 -19.01 -0.62 15.69
C SER A 141 -18.14 0.47 15.04
N LEU A 142 -18.73 1.64 14.79
CA LEU A 142 -18.01 2.78 14.24
C LEU A 142 -17.13 3.44 15.30
N GLN A 143 -15.91 3.77 14.92
CA GLN A 143 -15.07 4.64 15.72
C GLN A 143 -15.41 6.10 15.40
N PHE A 144 -15.82 6.88 16.40
CA PHE A 144 -16.06 8.30 16.25
C PHE A 144 -14.77 9.04 15.95
N ARG A 145 -14.75 9.83 14.87
CA ARG A 145 -13.53 10.53 14.42
C ARG A 145 -13.30 11.82 15.18
N GLU A 146 -14.36 12.56 15.50
CA GLU A 146 -14.28 13.91 16.03
C GLU A 146 -14.82 13.96 17.46
N LYS A 147 -16.01 13.48 17.72
CA LYS A 147 -16.65 13.54 19.04
C LYS A 147 -17.31 12.21 19.38
N LYS A 148 -17.11 11.76 20.61
CA LYS A 148 -17.80 10.56 21.11
C LYS A 148 -19.31 10.78 21.10
N GLY A 149 -20.03 9.94 20.37
CA GLY A 149 -21.49 10.01 20.23
C GLY A 149 -21.98 10.62 18.92
N ASP A 150 -21.08 11.02 18.01
CA ASP A 150 -21.49 11.36 16.65
C ASP A 150 -21.98 10.11 15.94
N LEU A 151 -23.26 10.12 15.60
CA LEU A 151 -23.93 9.01 14.94
C LEU A 151 -24.01 9.27 13.44
N VAL A 152 -23.78 8.22 12.65
CA VAL A 152 -23.99 8.27 11.20
C VAL A 152 -25.47 8.09 10.91
N GLU A 153 -26.06 9.03 10.18
CA GLU A 153 -27.43 8.96 9.72
C GLU A 153 -27.53 8.05 8.48
N ASN A 154 -28.39 7.05 8.53
CA ASN A 154 -28.66 6.17 7.40
C ASN A 154 -29.72 6.77 6.45
N GLU A 155 -29.98 6.10 5.32
CA GLU A 155 -30.96 6.53 4.31
C GLU A 155 -32.41 6.71 4.88
N ASN A 156 -32.69 6.10 6.00
CA ASN A 156 -34.00 6.20 6.69
C ASN A 156 -33.99 7.24 7.82
N HIS A 157 -33.02 8.16 7.84
CA HIS A 157 -32.87 9.18 8.89
C HIS A 157 -32.68 8.63 10.31
N GLN A 158 -32.29 7.36 10.44
CA GLN A 158 -31.97 6.76 11.72
C GLN A 158 -30.47 6.92 11.99
N LYS A 159 -30.15 7.43 13.17
CA LYS A 159 -28.72 7.54 13.59
C LYS A 159 -28.24 6.20 14.11
N ASN A 160 -27.20 5.69 13.51
CA ASN A 160 -26.60 4.41 13.86
C ASN A 160 -25.11 4.57 14.18
N ASN A 161 -24.64 3.82 15.17
CA ASN A 161 -23.24 3.77 15.57
C ASN A 161 -22.50 2.54 15.03
N CYS A 162 -23.07 1.83 14.08
CA CYS A 162 -22.44 0.66 13.46
C CYS A 162 -22.54 0.74 11.93
N LEU A 163 -21.53 0.16 11.29
CA LEU A 163 -21.54 -0.16 9.88
C LEU A 163 -22.06 -1.59 9.73
N ILE A 164 -23.07 -1.77 8.89
CA ILE A 164 -23.60 -3.08 8.56
C ILE A 164 -22.97 -3.52 7.25
N THR A 165 -22.12 -4.55 7.31
CA THR A 165 -21.58 -5.19 6.12
C THR A 165 -22.47 -6.37 5.75
N LYS A 166 -22.79 -6.49 4.46
CA LYS A 166 -23.62 -7.58 3.94
C LYS A 166 -22.75 -8.51 3.11
N LEU A 167 -22.72 -9.77 3.49
CA LEU A 167 -22.07 -10.84 2.75
C LEU A 167 -23.14 -11.68 2.08
N VAL A 168 -23.01 -11.87 0.77
CA VAL A 168 -23.85 -12.81 0.02
C VAL A 168 -22.94 -13.85 -0.60
N TYR A 169 -23.16 -15.11 -0.28
CA TYR A 169 -22.44 -16.25 -0.82
C TYR A 169 -23.36 -17.09 -1.66
N ILE A 170 -22.95 -17.35 -2.90
CA ILE A 170 -23.74 -18.13 -3.87
C ILE A 170 -22.92 -19.36 -4.26
N HIS A 171 -23.49 -20.56 -4.10
CA HIS A 171 -22.80 -21.80 -4.39
C HIS A 171 -23.74 -22.91 -4.89
N GLU A 172 -23.16 -23.97 -5.47
CA GLU A 172 -23.89 -25.13 -6.03
C GLU A 172 -24.12 -26.25 -5.00
N GLY A 173 -23.62 -26.07 -3.78
CA GLY A 173 -23.67 -27.07 -2.71
C GLY A 173 -22.30 -27.36 -2.12
N ILE A 174 -22.26 -28.26 -1.16
CA ILE A 174 -21.04 -28.68 -0.46
C ILE A 174 -20.59 -30.02 -1.04
N GLU A 175 -19.34 -30.11 -1.45
CA GLU A 175 -18.74 -31.36 -1.91
C GLU A 175 -18.54 -32.29 -0.69
N LYS A 176 -19.26 -33.40 -0.67
CA LYS A 176 -19.27 -34.32 0.49
C LYS A 176 -17.93 -35.05 0.70
N GLU A 177 -17.12 -35.15 -0.37
CA GLU A 177 -15.82 -35.82 -0.36
C GLU A 177 -14.64 -34.88 -0.07
N ALA A 178 -14.89 -33.57 0.05
CA ALA A 178 -13.83 -32.64 0.39
C ALA A 178 -13.24 -32.94 1.78
N PRO A 179 -11.91 -32.95 1.94
CA PRO A 179 -11.31 -33.19 3.23
C PRO A 179 -11.74 -32.10 4.21
N LYS A 180 -12.20 -32.48 5.39
CA LYS A 180 -12.56 -31.52 6.45
C LYS A 180 -11.34 -30.67 6.75
N SER A 181 -11.46 -29.34 6.61
CA SER A 181 -10.42 -28.43 7.07
C SER A 181 -10.20 -28.66 8.56
N LYS A 182 -8.95 -28.87 8.96
CA LYS A 182 -8.54 -28.98 10.36
C LYS A 182 -8.47 -27.61 10.99
#